data_775adb4d9d372d20d26b862c6fc32773
#
_entry.id   775adb4d9d372d20d26b862c6fc32773
#
_cell.length_a   1.000
_cell.length_b   1.000
_cell.length_c   1.000
_cell.angle_alpha   90.00
_cell.angle_beta   90.00
_cell.angle_gamma   90.00
#
_symmetry.space_group_name_H-M   'P 1'
#
loop_
_entity.id
_entity.type
_entity.pdbx_description
1 polymer ?
#
loop_
_entity_poly.entity_id
_entity_poly.type
_entity_poly.pdbx_seq_one_letter_code
_entity_poly.pdbx_strand_id
1 'polypeptide(L)'
;MKKVLSILALMVISAVMLFARGKKELVNAGSWVYDAMAAISNECGIVDFSDRAPLSIEELEFYMEKYDYDSLSPAGKKLYDKLTDYFGQEPFAFGREDGLSLSAEPQLNAEAYFKSNDDIDWVFDRYEKGDFVFIPVRIQGADWFTMCFDAKLALNKGTKVDDDNYASIPLSPDDIDINFPDTAYFSTGYMFTPKFGMNFQLGMGARDFGRTLTGSVVQSEYFTGASYSSLDFFSRHFRYGMSVTEANVDKYIYSHEISVGLFDRISLTAREAMLVYAPMELRFLNPWTIFHGMSPWRDYDRTDVGEESHTCAYLGLKVSYAPVRRLRLYGQFAMTQFQTSYERNNYPNDTTPNGLAFQAGAESFIPYEEGYFHSWIEGVYTQPYIYIKESPNWSMVRTYSENMGPMKNDPFYEWIGTPFGPDVIGGKISVGYEVPSRWSVNLSYLLKVCGEYSGIKVFTPELGWGAEDTTVGDGLVSTDEDMKKWCYPEDQANAKEMQGYSTPHGETEYINTVSLRGSYCLNDNVTFVLQPSVSVYVNHRVDPYTKGTYTGWEVAFSTNVKFIK
;
A
#
# COMPACT_ATOMS: atom_id res chain seq x y z
N MET A 1 -20.58 -4.13 29.39
CA MET A 1 -21.28 -4.82 28.28
C MET A 1 -22.75 -4.39 28.14
N LYS A 2 -23.69 -4.64 29.05
CA LYS A 2 -25.11 -4.22 28.86
C LYS A 2 -25.30 -2.72 28.59
N LYS A 3 -24.56 -1.83 29.23
CA LYS A 3 -24.62 -0.38 28.99
C LYS A 3 -24.05 0.03 27.63
N VAL A 4 -22.99 -0.64 27.13
CA VAL A 4 -22.42 -0.39 25.80
C VAL A 4 -23.36 -0.89 24.71
N LEU A 5 -23.95 -2.08 24.88
CA LEU A 5 -24.99 -2.57 23.96
C LEU A 5 -26.25 -1.69 23.99
N SER A 6 -26.65 -1.15 25.15
CA SER A 6 -27.78 -0.24 25.23
C SER A 6 -27.50 1.11 24.57
N ILE A 7 -26.26 1.62 24.63
CA ILE A 7 -25.85 2.85 23.94
C ILE A 7 -25.80 2.62 22.43
N LEU A 8 -25.23 1.49 21.98
CA LEU A 8 -25.27 1.08 20.56
C LEU A 8 -26.70 0.88 20.06
N ALA A 9 -27.58 0.23 20.85
CA ALA A 9 -28.99 0.07 20.51
C ALA A 9 -29.78 1.39 20.51
N LEU A 10 -29.46 2.34 21.39
CA LEU A 10 -30.06 3.68 21.39
C LEU A 10 -29.59 4.54 20.21
N MET A 11 -28.34 4.38 19.78
CA MET A 11 -27.84 5.05 18.56
C MET A 11 -28.52 4.54 17.29
N VAL A 12 -28.93 3.29 17.26
CA VAL A 12 -29.61 2.66 16.11
C VAL A 12 -31.11 3.07 15.99
N ILE A 13 -31.73 3.58 17.07
CA ILE A 13 -33.20 3.82 17.11
C ILE A 13 -33.59 5.28 16.86
N SER A 14 -32.66 6.26 16.94
CA SER A 14 -32.99 7.66 16.71
C SER A 14 -32.85 8.04 15.24
N ALA A 15 -33.94 8.51 14.67
CA ALA A 15 -34.16 9.12 13.34
C ALA A 15 -32.94 9.14 12.41
N VAL A 16 -32.79 8.09 11.61
CA VAL A 16 -31.80 8.01 10.54
C VAL A 16 -32.19 9.00 9.45
N MET A 17 -31.41 10.06 9.29
CA MET A 17 -31.45 10.91 8.10
C MET A 17 -30.43 10.37 7.09
N LEU A 18 -30.78 10.35 5.82
CA LEU A 18 -29.86 10.06 4.73
C LEU A 18 -29.14 11.37 4.39
N PHE A 19 -27.82 11.39 4.57
CA PHE A 19 -26.96 12.47 4.14
C PHE A 19 -26.09 11.99 2.97
N ALA A 20 -25.62 12.93 2.16
CA ALA A 20 -24.57 12.64 1.20
C ALA A 20 -23.23 12.43 1.92
N ARG A 21 -22.37 11.57 1.37
CA ARG A 21 -20.98 11.46 1.86
C ARG A 21 -20.28 12.80 1.74
N GLY A 22 -19.41 13.09 2.70
CA GLY A 22 -18.65 14.32 2.69
C GLY A 22 -17.71 14.41 1.49
N LYS A 23 -17.76 15.50 0.76
CA LYS A 23 -16.88 15.75 -0.41
C LYS A 23 -15.39 15.61 -0.08
N LYS A 24 -15.01 15.81 1.18
CA LYS A 24 -13.63 15.72 1.67
C LYS A 24 -13.31 14.35 2.28
N GLU A 25 -14.26 13.40 2.30
CA GLU A 25 -13.99 12.02 2.70
C GLU A 25 -12.94 11.41 1.76
N LEU A 26 -11.95 10.74 2.35
CA LEU A 26 -10.91 10.03 1.59
C LEU A 26 -11.37 8.60 1.31
N VAL A 27 -11.16 8.16 0.11
CA VAL A 27 -11.31 6.76 -0.28
C VAL A 27 -9.98 6.06 -0.06
N ASN A 28 -9.94 5.09 0.84
CA ASN A 28 -8.72 4.38 1.20
C ASN A 28 -8.13 3.59 0.03
N ALA A 29 -6.81 3.40 0.02
CA ALA A 29 -6.14 2.50 -0.89
C ALA A 29 -6.74 1.08 -0.80
N GLY A 30 -6.72 0.32 -1.90
CA GLY A 30 -7.34 -1.01 -1.99
C GLY A 30 -8.89 -1.00 -2.08
N SER A 31 -9.55 0.18 -2.08
CA SER A 31 -10.99 0.27 -2.24
C SER A 31 -11.44 -0.15 -3.65
N TRP A 32 -12.55 -0.87 -3.74
CA TRP A 32 -13.21 -1.23 -5.01
C TRP A 32 -13.51 -0.02 -5.92
N VAL A 33 -13.58 1.18 -5.34
CA VAL A 33 -13.80 2.44 -6.07
C VAL A 33 -12.70 2.66 -7.13
N TYR A 34 -11.44 2.40 -6.77
CA TYR A 34 -10.31 2.55 -7.71
C TYR A 34 -10.37 1.51 -8.84
N ASP A 35 -10.82 0.28 -8.56
CA ASP A 35 -11.04 -0.74 -9.59
C ASP A 35 -12.16 -0.35 -10.55
N ALA A 36 -13.26 0.18 -10.02
CA ALA A 36 -14.37 0.68 -10.82
C ALA A 36 -13.96 1.88 -11.69
N MET A 37 -13.24 2.86 -11.13
CA MET A 37 -12.67 3.99 -11.87
C MET A 37 -11.75 3.50 -12.99
N ALA A 38 -10.87 2.53 -12.70
CA ALA A 38 -9.95 1.96 -13.67
C ALA A 38 -10.70 1.22 -14.81
N ALA A 39 -11.74 0.46 -14.48
CA ALA A 39 -12.55 -0.23 -15.48
C ALA A 39 -13.24 0.76 -16.44
N ILE A 40 -13.86 1.82 -15.90
CA ILE A 40 -14.55 2.84 -16.68
C ILE A 40 -13.56 3.67 -17.52
N SER A 41 -12.45 4.13 -16.95
CA SER A 41 -11.43 4.89 -17.67
C SER A 41 -10.81 4.06 -18.80
N ASN A 42 -10.58 2.77 -18.55
CA ASN A 42 -10.07 1.82 -19.55
C ASN A 42 -11.08 1.61 -20.68
N GLU A 43 -12.38 1.46 -20.36
CA GLU A 43 -13.42 1.35 -21.36
C GLU A 43 -13.53 2.63 -22.21
N CYS A 44 -13.39 3.80 -21.61
CA CYS A 44 -13.34 5.08 -22.33
C CYS A 44 -12.05 5.25 -23.15
N GLY A 45 -10.98 4.52 -22.83
CA GLY A 45 -9.66 4.64 -23.44
C GLY A 45 -8.93 5.92 -23.03
N ILE A 46 -9.09 6.31 -21.77
CA ILE A 46 -8.44 7.48 -21.18
C ILE A 46 -7.56 7.09 -19.99
N VAL A 47 -6.64 7.96 -19.66
CA VAL A 47 -5.82 7.91 -18.45
C VAL A 47 -5.94 9.24 -17.71
N ASP A 48 -6.17 9.17 -16.43
CA ASP A 48 -6.23 10.32 -15.52
C ASP A 48 -5.37 10.07 -14.27
N PHE A 49 -5.55 10.83 -13.23
CA PHE A 49 -4.79 10.68 -11.99
C PHE A 49 -5.57 9.95 -10.88
N SER A 50 -6.65 9.26 -11.23
CA SER A 50 -7.47 8.49 -10.28
C SER A 50 -6.85 7.15 -9.87
N ASP A 51 -5.69 6.79 -10.40
CA ASP A 51 -4.98 5.55 -10.10
C ASP A 51 -4.07 5.62 -8.88
N ARG A 52 -4.12 6.70 -8.11
CA ARG A 52 -3.42 6.89 -6.83
C ARG A 52 -4.40 6.87 -5.66
N ALA A 53 -3.91 6.64 -4.47
CA ALA A 53 -4.72 6.62 -3.26
C ALA A 53 -3.95 7.21 -2.04
N PRO A 54 -4.66 7.78 -1.04
CA PRO A 54 -6.09 8.06 -1.04
C PRO A 54 -6.44 9.36 -1.78
N LEU A 55 -7.61 9.40 -2.41
CA LEU A 55 -8.20 10.59 -3.00
C LEU A 55 -9.49 10.97 -2.29
N SER A 56 -9.83 12.26 -2.26
CA SER A 56 -11.13 12.69 -1.77
C SER A 56 -12.26 12.38 -2.76
N ILE A 57 -13.48 12.23 -2.25
CA ILE A 57 -14.66 12.04 -3.10
C ILE A 57 -14.78 13.18 -4.12
N GLU A 58 -14.57 14.44 -3.70
CA GLU A 58 -14.58 15.60 -4.62
C GLU A 58 -13.59 15.43 -5.78
N GLU A 59 -12.41 14.91 -5.50
CA GLU A 59 -11.39 14.66 -6.52
C GLU A 59 -11.74 13.49 -7.44
N LEU A 60 -12.32 12.41 -6.90
CA LEU A 60 -12.79 11.28 -7.70
C LEU A 60 -13.95 11.68 -8.62
N GLU A 61 -14.95 12.41 -8.10
CA GLU A 61 -16.03 12.98 -8.92
C GLU A 61 -15.51 13.89 -10.03
N PHE A 62 -14.51 14.73 -9.71
CA PHE A 62 -13.86 15.60 -10.67
C PHE A 62 -13.21 14.82 -11.85
N TYR A 63 -12.59 13.66 -11.57
CA TYR A 63 -12.07 12.80 -12.65
C TYR A 63 -13.19 12.06 -13.37
N MET A 64 -14.26 11.64 -12.70
CA MET A 64 -15.42 11.01 -13.31
C MET A 64 -16.11 11.89 -14.38
N GLU A 65 -16.05 13.22 -14.26
CA GLU A 65 -16.59 14.12 -15.28
C GLU A 65 -15.99 13.93 -16.68
N LYS A 66 -14.83 13.24 -16.80
CA LYS A 66 -14.23 12.90 -18.08
C LYS A 66 -14.88 11.69 -18.76
N TYR A 67 -15.64 10.90 -18.03
CA TYR A 67 -16.21 9.66 -18.56
C TYR A 67 -17.50 9.94 -19.33
N ASP A 68 -17.52 9.52 -20.58
CA ASP A 68 -18.70 9.64 -21.43
C ASP A 68 -19.68 8.50 -21.13
N TYR A 69 -20.63 8.74 -20.21
CA TYR A 69 -21.62 7.77 -19.76
C TYR A 69 -22.38 7.11 -20.91
N ASP A 70 -22.77 7.87 -21.96
CA ASP A 70 -23.54 7.35 -23.08
C ASP A 70 -22.77 6.33 -23.92
N SER A 71 -21.46 6.44 -23.95
CA SER A 71 -20.55 5.54 -24.69
C SER A 71 -20.20 4.27 -23.93
N LEU A 72 -20.55 4.16 -22.63
CA LEU A 72 -20.26 3.00 -21.80
C LEU A 72 -21.16 1.81 -22.15
N SER A 73 -20.60 0.62 -21.99
CA SER A 73 -21.35 -0.64 -22.04
C SER A 73 -22.36 -0.74 -20.89
N PRO A 74 -23.29 -1.70 -20.91
CA PRO A 74 -24.18 -1.95 -19.78
C PRO A 74 -23.43 -2.20 -18.45
N ALA A 75 -22.30 -2.92 -18.48
CA ALA A 75 -21.45 -3.15 -17.31
C ALA A 75 -20.79 -1.86 -16.84
N GLY A 76 -20.24 -1.05 -17.76
CA GLY A 76 -19.64 0.25 -17.44
C GLY A 76 -20.64 1.23 -16.86
N LYS A 77 -21.87 1.32 -17.41
CA LYS A 77 -22.96 2.13 -16.84
C LYS A 77 -23.31 1.70 -15.43
N LYS A 78 -23.43 0.41 -15.19
CA LYS A 78 -23.71 -0.15 -13.85
C LYS A 78 -22.62 0.19 -12.82
N LEU A 79 -21.35 0.17 -13.23
CA LEU A 79 -20.24 0.62 -12.37
C LEU A 79 -20.31 2.12 -12.12
N TYR A 80 -20.59 2.91 -13.14
CA TYR A 80 -20.72 4.37 -13.01
C TYR A 80 -21.85 4.74 -12.05
N ASP A 81 -23.02 4.12 -12.21
CA ASP A 81 -24.17 4.32 -11.33
C ASP A 81 -23.82 3.92 -9.89
N LYS A 82 -23.15 2.78 -9.70
CA LYS A 82 -22.70 2.32 -8.38
C LYS A 82 -21.72 3.30 -7.71
N LEU A 83 -20.79 3.90 -8.46
CA LEU A 83 -19.90 4.94 -7.94
C LEU A 83 -20.70 6.19 -7.54
N THR A 84 -21.63 6.63 -8.39
CA THR A 84 -22.50 7.79 -8.10
C THR A 84 -23.33 7.56 -6.84
N ASP A 85 -23.92 6.38 -6.70
CA ASP A 85 -24.66 6.00 -5.50
C ASP A 85 -23.78 5.97 -4.26
N TYR A 86 -22.57 5.43 -4.37
CA TYR A 86 -21.61 5.39 -3.26
C TYR A 86 -21.21 6.80 -2.81
N PHE A 87 -20.96 7.72 -3.72
CA PHE A 87 -20.61 9.10 -3.39
C PHE A 87 -21.80 9.91 -2.85
N GLY A 88 -23.01 9.53 -3.22
CA GLY A 88 -24.24 10.24 -2.85
C GLY A 88 -24.90 9.79 -1.54
N GLN A 89 -24.42 8.73 -0.88
CA GLN A 89 -25.15 8.12 0.26
C GLN A 89 -24.26 7.85 1.47
N GLU A 90 -24.80 8.20 2.63
CA GLU A 90 -24.28 7.82 3.95
C GLU A 90 -25.28 6.93 4.69
N PRO A 91 -24.87 5.72 5.16
CA PRO A 91 -25.84 4.75 5.68
C PRO A 91 -26.45 5.12 7.03
N PHE A 92 -25.67 5.70 7.96
CA PHE A 92 -26.13 6.12 9.28
C PHE A 92 -25.53 7.48 9.63
N ALA A 93 -26.28 8.54 9.40
CA ALA A 93 -25.82 9.89 9.69
C ALA A 93 -26.75 10.64 10.64
N PHE A 94 -26.16 11.45 11.51
CA PHE A 94 -26.83 12.28 12.50
C PHE A 94 -26.29 13.70 12.44
N GLY A 95 -27.14 14.70 12.55
CA GLY A 95 -26.74 16.10 12.58
C GLY A 95 -27.43 16.93 11.52
N ARG A 96 -26.68 17.83 10.88
CA ARG A 96 -27.21 18.75 9.86
C ARG A 96 -26.32 18.69 8.64
N GLU A 97 -26.90 18.56 7.47
CA GLU A 97 -26.19 18.51 6.18
C GLU A 97 -25.42 19.82 5.91
N ASP A 98 -26.00 20.96 6.28
CA ASP A 98 -25.40 22.29 6.16
C ASP A 98 -24.50 22.70 7.35
N GLY A 99 -24.24 21.77 8.27
CA GLY A 99 -23.48 22.01 9.49
C GLY A 99 -22.54 20.86 9.86
N LEU A 100 -22.64 20.43 11.11
CA LEU A 100 -21.87 19.27 11.60
C LEU A 100 -22.72 18.02 11.56
N SER A 101 -22.19 16.96 10.95
CA SER A 101 -22.78 15.64 10.95
C SER A 101 -21.80 14.57 11.44
N LEU A 102 -22.35 13.50 12.01
CA LEU A 102 -21.63 12.30 12.45
C LEU A 102 -22.23 11.12 11.71
N SER A 103 -21.40 10.28 11.10
CA SER A 103 -21.84 9.06 10.46
C SER A 103 -21.02 7.85 10.87
N ALA A 104 -21.60 6.66 10.72
CA ALA A 104 -20.94 5.39 10.99
C ALA A 104 -21.42 4.33 10.00
N GLU A 105 -20.52 3.43 9.61
CA GLU A 105 -20.81 2.33 8.69
C GLU A 105 -20.35 0.98 9.30
N PRO A 106 -21.14 0.41 10.25
CA PRO A 106 -20.77 -0.83 10.89
C PRO A 106 -20.68 -2.00 9.91
N GLN A 107 -19.60 -2.78 10.03
CA GLN A 107 -19.37 -3.98 9.23
C GLN A 107 -18.91 -5.12 10.14
N LEU A 108 -19.32 -6.34 9.78
CA LEU A 108 -18.83 -7.57 10.39
C LEU A 108 -18.08 -8.38 9.33
N ASN A 109 -16.87 -8.80 9.67
CA ASN A 109 -16.05 -9.68 8.84
C ASN A 109 -15.87 -11.01 9.56
N ALA A 110 -16.38 -12.08 8.96
CA ALA A 110 -16.12 -13.42 9.44
C ALA A 110 -15.20 -14.12 8.44
N GLU A 111 -14.02 -14.51 8.91
CA GLU A 111 -12.96 -15.06 8.07
C GLU A 111 -12.42 -16.35 8.65
N ALA A 112 -12.03 -17.26 7.78
CA ALA A 112 -11.36 -18.51 8.14
C ALA A 112 -10.35 -18.87 7.06
N TYR A 113 -9.15 -19.20 7.50
CA TYR A 113 -8.01 -19.56 6.65
C TYR A 113 -7.44 -20.89 7.12
N PHE A 114 -7.19 -21.77 6.16
CA PHE A 114 -6.62 -23.10 6.40
C PHE A 114 -5.48 -23.34 5.44
N LYS A 115 -4.33 -23.76 5.93
CA LYS A 115 -3.21 -24.19 5.10
C LYS A 115 -2.76 -25.59 5.46
N SER A 116 -2.12 -26.26 4.52
CA SER A 116 -1.66 -27.64 4.66
C SER A 116 -0.21 -27.76 5.07
N ASN A 117 0.54 -26.67 5.06
CA ASN A 117 1.97 -26.66 5.33
C ASN A 117 2.39 -25.33 5.95
N ASP A 118 2.98 -25.39 7.14
CA ASP A 118 3.36 -24.22 7.92
C ASP A 118 4.66 -23.61 7.43
N ASP A 119 5.47 -24.39 6.73
CA ASP A 119 6.75 -23.98 6.17
C ASP A 119 6.60 -23.06 4.93
N ILE A 120 5.39 -22.70 4.52
CA ILE A 120 5.12 -21.76 3.44
C ILE A 120 4.29 -20.57 3.91
N ASP A 121 4.57 -19.40 3.34
CA ASP A 121 3.85 -18.17 3.68
C ASP A 121 2.37 -18.25 3.27
N TRP A 122 1.52 -17.52 3.98
CA TRP A 122 0.15 -17.33 3.57
C TRP A 122 0.07 -16.55 2.26
N VAL A 123 -0.78 -17.02 1.34
CA VAL A 123 -1.17 -16.25 0.15
C VAL A 123 -2.04 -15.06 0.56
N PHE A 124 -2.96 -15.29 1.52
CA PHE A 124 -3.61 -14.24 2.28
C PHE A 124 -2.71 -13.83 3.43
N ASP A 125 -1.96 -12.79 3.24
CA ASP A 125 -1.13 -12.25 4.30
C ASP A 125 -1.92 -11.36 5.28
N ARG A 126 -1.24 -10.79 6.26
CA ARG A 126 -1.84 -9.93 7.28
C ARG A 126 -2.55 -8.68 6.73
N TYR A 127 -2.21 -8.23 5.52
CA TYR A 127 -2.82 -7.05 4.90
C TYR A 127 -4.22 -7.32 4.40
N GLU A 128 -4.52 -8.57 4.11
CA GLU A 128 -5.82 -9.01 3.61
C GLU A 128 -6.77 -9.49 4.72
N LYS A 129 -6.22 -9.83 5.91
CA LYS A 129 -6.99 -10.31 7.05
C LYS A 129 -7.73 -9.17 7.73
N GLY A 130 -9.06 -9.21 7.69
CA GLY A 130 -9.92 -8.18 8.25
C GLY A 130 -10.20 -8.35 9.74
N ASP A 131 -10.45 -7.23 10.44
CA ASP A 131 -10.94 -7.23 11.81
C ASP A 131 -12.39 -7.73 11.86
N PHE A 132 -12.75 -8.48 12.93
CA PHE A 132 -14.10 -9.03 13.08
C PHE A 132 -15.19 -7.96 13.05
N VAL A 133 -14.99 -6.85 13.76
CA VAL A 133 -15.86 -5.68 13.69
C VAL A 133 -15.05 -4.50 13.15
N PHE A 134 -15.56 -3.86 12.14
CA PHE A 134 -14.99 -2.68 11.51
C PHE A 134 -16.04 -1.59 11.38
N ILE A 135 -15.80 -0.43 11.96
CA ILE A 135 -16.76 0.68 11.98
C ILE A 135 -16.02 1.98 11.60
N PRO A 136 -15.99 2.37 10.34
CA PRO A 136 -15.57 3.73 9.97
C PRO A 136 -16.52 4.75 10.59
N VAL A 137 -15.99 5.63 11.41
CA VAL A 137 -16.71 6.75 12.05
C VAL A 137 -16.24 8.04 11.42
N ARG A 138 -17.18 8.85 10.91
CA ARG A 138 -16.90 10.10 10.21
C ARG A 138 -17.56 11.26 10.89
N ILE A 139 -16.84 12.37 10.99
CA ILE A 139 -17.33 13.67 11.40
C ILE A 139 -17.14 14.60 10.21
N GLN A 140 -18.21 15.17 9.71
CA GLN A 140 -18.19 16.06 8.55
C GLN A 140 -18.65 17.47 8.95
N GLY A 141 -17.95 18.48 8.48
CA GLY A 141 -18.32 19.88 8.63
C GLY A 141 -18.83 20.44 7.31
N ALA A 142 -20.08 20.10 6.93
CA ALA A 142 -20.64 20.40 5.61
C ALA A 142 -19.62 20.01 4.50
N ASP A 143 -19.33 20.92 3.55
CA ASP A 143 -18.36 20.69 2.46
C ASP A 143 -16.93 21.14 2.82
N TRP A 144 -16.65 21.49 4.08
CA TRP A 144 -15.37 22.06 4.46
C TRP A 144 -14.32 21.02 4.82
N PHE A 145 -14.69 20.01 5.62
CA PHE A 145 -13.78 19.00 6.09
C PHE A 145 -14.48 17.68 6.40
N THR A 146 -13.70 16.62 6.40
CA THR A 146 -14.04 15.30 6.95
C THR A 146 -12.94 14.85 7.90
N MET A 147 -13.32 14.35 9.08
CA MET A 147 -12.48 13.57 9.97
C MET A 147 -13.00 12.14 9.96
N CYS A 148 -12.13 11.17 9.87
CA CYS A 148 -12.50 9.76 9.91
C CYS A 148 -11.53 9.00 10.82
N PHE A 149 -12.05 8.00 11.50
CA PHE A 149 -11.24 6.96 12.13
C PHE A 149 -11.96 5.62 12.09
N ASP A 150 -11.20 4.55 11.99
CA ASP A 150 -11.71 3.20 11.95
C ASP A 150 -11.73 2.61 13.35
N ALA A 151 -12.93 2.41 13.92
CA ALA A 151 -13.08 1.68 15.17
C ALA A 151 -13.10 0.18 14.87
N LYS A 152 -12.24 -0.59 15.53
CA LYS A 152 -12.00 -1.98 15.24
C LYS A 152 -12.09 -2.86 16.48
N LEU A 153 -12.70 -4.03 16.33
CA LEU A 153 -12.61 -5.11 17.30
C LEU A 153 -12.05 -6.35 16.59
N ALA A 154 -10.97 -6.88 17.11
CA ALA A 154 -10.30 -8.05 16.57
C ALA A 154 -10.07 -9.09 17.66
N LEU A 155 -9.47 -10.20 17.30
CA LEU A 155 -8.98 -11.17 18.25
C LEU A 155 -7.82 -10.56 19.05
N ASN A 156 -7.83 -10.84 20.36
CA ASN A 156 -6.71 -10.50 21.23
C ASN A 156 -5.45 -11.19 20.70
N LYS A 157 -4.41 -10.42 20.40
CA LYS A 157 -3.13 -10.94 19.90
C LYS A 157 -2.44 -11.91 20.88
N GLY A 158 -2.84 -11.90 22.16
CA GLY A 158 -2.39 -12.86 23.14
C GLY A 158 -3.04 -14.25 23.05
N THR A 159 -4.19 -14.37 22.40
CA THR A 159 -4.80 -15.65 22.05
C THR A 159 -4.30 -16.06 20.67
N LYS A 160 -3.20 -16.81 20.65
CA LYS A 160 -2.62 -17.29 19.40
C LYS A 160 -3.66 -18.06 18.57
N VAL A 161 -3.88 -17.54 17.40
CA VAL A 161 -4.30 -18.38 16.29
C VAL A 161 -3.13 -19.28 15.93
N ASP A 162 -3.34 -20.58 15.87
CA ASP A 162 -2.34 -21.52 15.35
C ASP A 162 -1.88 -21.05 13.96
N ASP A 163 -0.59 -21.10 13.71
CA ASP A 163 -0.01 -20.65 12.43
C ASP A 163 -0.63 -21.35 11.21
N ASP A 164 -1.23 -22.53 11.43
CA ASP A 164 -1.84 -23.38 10.40
C ASP A 164 -3.25 -22.99 10.02
N ASN A 165 -4.00 -22.43 10.97
CA ASN A 165 -5.41 -22.12 10.80
C ASN A 165 -5.72 -20.79 11.47
N TYR A 166 -6.50 -19.97 10.82
CA TYR A 166 -6.93 -18.69 11.34
C TYR A 166 -8.46 -18.57 11.25
N ALA A 167 -9.07 -18.05 12.29
CA ALA A 167 -10.47 -17.62 12.25
C ALA A 167 -10.61 -16.28 12.97
N SER A 168 -11.22 -15.30 12.32
CA SER A 168 -11.41 -13.96 12.89
C SER A 168 -12.55 -13.90 13.90
N ILE A 169 -13.35 -14.96 14.03
CA ILE A 169 -14.52 -14.99 14.92
C ILE A 169 -14.06 -15.29 16.35
N PRO A 170 -14.29 -14.39 17.32
CA PRO A 170 -13.96 -14.64 18.71
C PRO A 170 -14.88 -15.72 19.29
N LEU A 171 -14.28 -16.72 19.92
CA LEU A 171 -15.02 -17.83 20.56
C LEU A 171 -15.45 -17.47 21.99
N SER A 172 -14.79 -16.49 22.60
CA SER A 172 -15.08 -15.98 23.94
C SER A 172 -15.07 -14.45 23.93
N PRO A 173 -15.84 -13.77 24.80
CA PRO A 173 -15.72 -12.32 24.99
C PRO A 173 -14.33 -11.85 25.45
N ASP A 174 -13.57 -12.74 26.09
CA ASP A 174 -12.21 -12.45 26.54
C ASP A 174 -11.17 -12.50 25.40
N ASP A 175 -11.57 -13.03 24.24
CA ASP A 175 -10.74 -13.08 23.03
C ASP A 175 -10.82 -11.76 22.23
N ILE A 176 -11.71 -10.84 22.61
CA ILE A 176 -11.94 -9.59 21.87
C ILE A 176 -11.08 -8.48 22.46
N ASP A 177 -10.33 -7.81 21.61
CA ASP A 177 -9.60 -6.59 21.96
C ASP A 177 -9.98 -5.43 21.01
N ILE A 178 -9.71 -4.22 21.47
CA ILE A 178 -9.86 -3.01 20.67
C ILE A 178 -8.53 -2.79 19.95
N ASN A 179 -8.55 -2.90 18.64
CA ASN A 179 -7.39 -2.59 17.80
C ASN A 179 -7.26 -1.09 17.56
N PHE A 180 -6.01 -0.64 17.42
CA PHE A 180 -5.73 0.69 16.91
C PHE A 180 -6.25 0.84 15.48
N PRO A 181 -6.75 2.02 15.09
CA PRO A 181 -7.15 2.26 13.70
C PRO A 181 -5.95 2.17 12.77
N ASP A 182 -6.10 1.52 11.61
CA ASP A 182 -5.12 1.60 10.52
C ASP A 182 -5.32 2.88 9.73
N THR A 183 -6.53 3.43 9.78
CA THR A 183 -6.90 4.68 9.11
C THR A 183 -7.49 5.65 10.13
N ALA A 184 -6.86 6.80 10.25
CA ALA A 184 -7.38 7.93 11.01
C ALA A 184 -6.90 9.21 10.34
N TYR A 185 -7.82 10.09 9.90
CA TYR A 185 -7.42 11.29 9.17
C TYR A 185 -8.35 12.49 9.38
N PHE A 186 -7.80 13.64 9.11
CA PHE A 186 -8.49 14.89 8.78
C PHE A 186 -8.21 15.22 7.32
N SER A 187 -9.25 15.55 6.56
CA SER A 187 -9.15 15.99 5.18
C SER A 187 -9.97 17.26 4.95
N THR A 188 -9.40 18.20 4.24
CA THR A 188 -10.06 19.43 3.79
C THR A 188 -9.59 19.78 2.39
N GLY A 189 -10.35 20.60 1.68
CA GLY A 189 -9.99 20.97 0.32
C GLY A 189 -10.88 22.09 -0.20
N TYR A 190 -10.49 22.62 -1.35
CA TYR A 190 -11.22 23.73 -1.97
C TYR A 190 -11.07 23.70 -3.49
N MET A 191 -12.18 23.85 -4.20
CA MET A 191 -12.19 24.08 -5.65
C MET A 191 -12.08 25.57 -5.93
N PHE A 192 -10.91 26.05 -6.33
CA PHE A 192 -10.69 27.46 -6.71
C PHE A 192 -11.48 27.83 -7.96
N THR A 193 -11.62 26.89 -8.87
CA THR A 193 -12.42 26.96 -10.09
C THR A 193 -12.99 25.56 -10.39
N PRO A 194 -14.00 25.41 -11.25
CA PRO A 194 -14.47 24.10 -11.70
C PRO A 194 -13.39 23.21 -12.39
N LYS A 195 -12.17 23.73 -12.58
CA LYS A 195 -11.07 23.01 -13.26
C LYS A 195 -9.81 22.90 -12.45
N PHE A 196 -9.77 23.46 -11.24
CA PHE A 196 -8.58 23.49 -10.40
C PHE A 196 -8.95 23.51 -8.93
N GLY A 197 -8.44 22.53 -8.20
CA GLY A 197 -8.68 22.37 -6.77
C GLY A 197 -7.42 22.05 -5.97
N MET A 198 -7.59 22.03 -4.67
CA MET A 198 -6.60 21.54 -3.72
C MET A 198 -7.25 20.62 -2.70
N ASN A 199 -6.47 19.67 -2.17
CA ASN A 199 -6.82 18.84 -1.02
C ASN A 199 -5.65 18.83 -0.03
N PHE A 200 -5.97 18.96 1.26
CA PHE A 200 -5.03 18.79 2.36
C PHE A 200 -5.47 17.62 3.22
N GLN A 201 -4.53 16.77 3.56
CA GLN A 201 -4.74 15.57 4.39
C GLN A 201 -3.72 15.55 5.53
N LEU A 202 -4.18 15.16 6.70
CA LEU A 202 -3.33 14.92 7.87
C LEU A 202 -3.87 13.66 8.56
N GLY A 203 -3.06 12.63 8.72
CA GLY A 203 -3.54 11.42 9.35
C GLY A 203 -2.60 10.24 9.21
N MET A 204 -3.18 9.07 9.35
CA MET A 204 -2.53 7.77 9.21
C MET A 204 -3.33 6.92 8.23
N GLY A 205 -2.63 6.18 7.37
CA GLY A 205 -3.24 5.28 6.39
C GLY A 205 -2.29 4.91 5.27
N ALA A 206 -2.65 3.88 4.53
CA ALA A 206 -1.91 3.44 3.36
C ALA A 206 -2.00 4.46 2.21
N ARG A 207 -0.91 4.62 1.48
CA ARG A 207 -0.82 5.49 0.30
C ARG A 207 -0.28 4.72 -0.89
N ASP A 208 -0.86 4.90 -2.05
CA ASP A 208 -0.40 4.28 -3.29
C ASP A 208 -0.01 5.34 -4.33
N PHE A 209 1.14 5.15 -4.98
CA PHE A 209 1.63 6.04 -6.04
C PHE A 209 0.96 5.77 -7.39
N GLY A 210 0.44 4.56 -7.56
CA GLY A 210 -0.29 4.17 -8.75
C GLY A 210 -0.70 2.72 -8.73
N ARG A 211 -1.94 2.46 -9.06
CA ARG A 211 -2.58 1.16 -9.03
C ARG A 211 -1.81 0.13 -9.89
N THR A 212 -1.31 -0.91 -9.23
CA THR A 212 -0.50 -2.00 -9.80
C THR A 212 -0.99 -3.35 -9.27
N LEU A 213 -0.56 -4.46 -9.89
CA LEU A 213 -1.02 -5.81 -9.52
C LEU A 213 -0.22 -6.42 -8.34
N THR A 214 1.02 -5.96 -8.11
CA THR A 214 1.94 -6.53 -7.11
C THR A 214 2.45 -5.51 -6.10
N GLY A 215 1.81 -4.35 -6.03
CA GLY A 215 2.28 -3.19 -5.27
C GLY A 215 3.29 -2.35 -6.06
N SER A 216 3.10 -1.04 -6.04
CA SER A 216 3.94 -0.06 -6.75
C SER A 216 5.39 -0.11 -6.28
N VAL A 217 6.37 -0.13 -7.19
CA VAL A 217 7.79 -0.05 -6.82
C VAL A 217 8.18 1.31 -6.25
N VAL A 218 7.35 2.35 -6.40
CA VAL A 218 7.63 3.71 -5.89
C VAL A 218 7.07 3.92 -4.49
N GLN A 219 5.79 3.70 -4.30
CA GLN A 219 5.13 3.65 -2.99
C GLN A 219 3.88 2.81 -3.13
N SER A 220 3.77 1.80 -2.30
CA SER A 220 2.72 0.80 -2.35
C SER A 220 1.73 0.96 -1.19
N GLU A 221 0.49 0.58 -1.41
CA GLU A 221 -0.54 0.46 -0.37
C GLU A 221 -0.15 -0.51 0.76
N TYR A 222 0.82 -1.38 0.51
CA TYR A 222 1.36 -2.30 1.53
C TYR A 222 2.28 -1.60 2.54
N PHE A 223 2.66 -0.35 2.33
CA PHE A 223 3.33 0.50 3.31
C PHE A 223 2.28 1.14 4.22
N THR A 224 1.87 0.40 5.24
CA THR A 224 0.74 0.72 6.10
C THR A 224 1.14 1.43 7.39
N GLY A 225 0.16 1.95 8.12
CA GLY A 225 0.33 2.44 9.50
C GLY A 225 1.24 3.64 9.69
N ALA A 226 1.76 4.24 8.62
CA ALA A 226 2.55 5.46 8.69
C ALA A 226 1.66 6.70 8.81
N SER A 227 2.07 7.65 9.65
CA SER A 227 1.42 8.95 9.74
C SER A 227 1.91 9.86 8.62
N TYR A 228 1.03 10.66 8.06
CA TYR A 228 1.41 11.58 6.99
C TYR A 228 0.64 12.91 7.03
N SER A 229 1.24 13.90 6.40
CA SER A 229 0.57 15.13 5.97
C SER A 229 0.82 15.32 4.48
N SER A 230 -0.20 15.66 3.71
CA SER A 230 -0.05 15.98 2.29
C SER A 230 -0.88 17.18 1.87
N LEU A 231 -0.36 17.91 0.90
CA LEU A 231 -1.02 19.01 0.22
C LEU A 231 -0.93 18.78 -1.29
N ASP A 232 -2.07 18.64 -1.92
CA ASP A 232 -2.19 18.32 -3.33
C ASP A 232 -2.97 19.40 -4.07
N PHE A 233 -2.43 19.89 -5.18
CA PHE A 233 -3.10 20.74 -6.15
C PHE A 233 -3.41 19.93 -7.40
N PHE A 234 -4.64 19.94 -7.88
CA PHE A 234 -5.06 19.10 -8.97
C PHE A 234 -5.90 19.82 -10.02
N SER A 235 -5.75 19.35 -11.24
CA SER A 235 -6.57 19.71 -12.39
C SER A 235 -6.70 18.50 -13.32
N ARG A 236 -7.41 18.65 -14.46
CA ARG A 236 -7.59 17.52 -15.41
C ARG A 236 -6.29 17.01 -16.02
N HIS A 237 -5.28 17.86 -16.16
CA HIS A 237 -4.05 17.55 -16.88
C HIS A 237 -2.78 17.84 -16.09
N PHE A 238 -2.91 18.32 -14.88
CA PHE A 238 -1.79 18.66 -14.02
C PHE A 238 -2.12 18.37 -12.56
N ARG A 239 -1.16 17.78 -11.86
CA ARG A 239 -1.20 17.60 -10.41
C ARG A 239 0.18 17.93 -9.85
N TYR A 240 0.21 18.62 -8.72
CA TYR A 240 1.37 18.81 -7.89
C TYR A 240 1.02 18.43 -6.46
N GLY A 241 1.81 17.55 -5.88
CA GLY A 241 1.64 17.11 -4.49
C GLY A 241 2.93 17.27 -3.70
N MET A 242 2.80 17.59 -2.44
CA MET A 242 3.89 17.52 -1.47
C MET A 242 3.41 16.77 -0.24
N SER A 243 4.30 15.97 0.36
CA SER A 243 3.95 15.25 1.57
C SER A 243 5.15 15.01 2.48
N VAL A 244 4.86 14.86 3.76
CA VAL A 244 5.77 14.30 4.76
C VAL A 244 5.11 13.06 5.35
N THR A 245 5.87 11.98 5.46
CA THR A 245 5.42 10.71 6.04
C THR A 245 6.37 10.35 7.17
N GLU A 246 5.85 10.13 8.36
CA GLU A 246 6.59 9.60 9.50
C GLU A 246 6.45 8.07 9.48
N ALA A 247 7.50 7.39 9.05
CA ALA A 247 7.53 5.94 8.97
C ALA A 247 7.75 5.28 10.33
N ASN A 248 8.65 5.85 11.13
CA ASN A 248 8.93 5.51 12.52
C ASN A 248 9.26 6.81 13.28
N VAL A 249 9.44 6.74 14.59
CA VAL A 249 9.88 7.89 15.38
C VAL A 249 11.18 8.46 14.82
N ASP A 250 11.22 9.78 14.60
CA ASP A 250 12.34 10.52 13.99
C ASP A 250 12.74 10.06 12.57
N LYS A 251 11.90 9.30 11.89
CA LYS A 251 12.13 8.80 10.54
C LYS A 251 11.11 9.39 9.57
N TYR A 252 11.49 10.49 8.92
CA TYR A 252 10.62 11.27 8.04
C TYR A 252 10.98 11.12 6.57
N ILE A 253 9.98 10.84 5.73
CA ILE A 253 10.09 10.82 4.28
C ILE A 253 9.38 12.06 3.73
N TYR A 254 10.14 13.04 3.29
CA TYR A 254 9.65 14.23 2.60
C TYR A 254 9.56 13.92 1.12
N SER A 255 8.47 14.31 0.48
CA SER A 255 8.34 14.11 -0.96
C SER A 255 7.55 15.21 -1.62
N HIS A 256 7.88 15.46 -2.88
CA HIS A 256 7.06 16.19 -3.80
C HIS A 256 6.96 15.44 -5.13
N GLU A 257 5.86 15.67 -5.82
CA GLU A 257 5.58 15.02 -7.09
C GLU A 257 4.87 15.95 -8.05
N ILE A 258 5.14 15.75 -9.32
CA ILE A 258 4.47 16.43 -10.41
C ILE A 258 3.91 15.41 -11.39
N SER A 259 2.66 15.58 -11.78
CA SER A 259 2.00 14.74 -12.78
C SER A 259 1.47 15.59 -13.91
N VAL A 260 1.65 15.12 -15.14
CA VAL A 260 1.18 15.78 -16.36
C VAL A 260 0.42 14.79 -17.21
N GLY A 261 -0.80 15.16 -17.62
CA GLY A 261 -1.66 14.42 -18.55
C GLY A 261 -1.59 14.99 -19.97
N LEU A 262 -1.39 14.13 -20.95
CA LEU A 262 -1.29 14.49 -22.35
C LEU A 262 -2.38 13.79 -23.15
N PHE A 263 -3.22 14.56 -23.86
CA PHE A 263 -4.26 14.07 -24.77
C PHE A 263 -5.26 13.09 -24.12
N ASP A 264 -5.47 13.14 -22.81
CA ASP A 264 -6.25 12.19 -22.01
C ASP A 264 -5.85 10.71 -22.18
N ARG A 265 -4.71 10.44 -22.80
CA ARG A 265 -4.22 9.09 -23.09
C ARG A 265 -2.88 8.74 -22.45
N ILE A 266 -2.13 9.72 -22.02
CA ILE A 266 -0.82 9.53 -21.39
C ILE A 266 -0.79 10.33 -20.10
N SER A 267 -0.36 9.72 -19.02
CA SER A 267 0.03 10.43 -17.81
C SER A 267 1.50 10.12 -17.46
N LEU A 268 2.21 11.16 -17.08
CA LEU A 268 3.60 11.08 -16.62
C LEU A 268 3.63 11.65 -15.22
N THR A 269 4.24 10.92 -14.28
CA THR A 269 4.46 11.39 -12.90
C THR A 269 5.93 11.23 -12.55
N ALA A 270 6.51 12.27 -11.98
CA ALA A 270 7.83 12.24 -11.35
C ALA A 270 7.68 12.60 -9.88
N ARG A 271 8.35 11.85 -9.01
CA ARG A 271 8.39 12.06 -7.57
C ARG A 271 9.85 12.09 -7.12
N GLU A 272 10.22 13.12 -6.38
CA GLU A 272 11.45 13.17 -5.63
C GLU A 272 11.11 13.03 -4.14
N ALA A 273 11.87 12.25 -3.40
CA ALA A 273 11.72 12.11 -1.97
C ALA A 273 13.08 12.05 -1.27
N MET A 274 13.09 12.42 0.00
CA MET A 274 14.25 12.33 0.89
C MET A 274 13.77 11.76 2.21
N LEU A 275 14.32 10.63 2.60
CA LEU A 275 14.24 10.15 3.98
C LEU A 275 15.32 10.85 4.80
N VAL A 276 14.93 11.31 5.97
CA VAL A 276 15.82 11.91 6.97
C VAL A 276 15.55 11.22 8.30
N TYR A 277 16.58 10.64 8.89
CA TYR A 277 16.51 10.08 10.25
C TYR A 277 17.02 11.13 11.24
N ALA A 278 16.12 11.98 11.65
CA ALA A 278 16.28 13.09 12.61
C ALA A 278 14.89 13.66 12.96
N PRO A 279 14.75 14.50 14.00
CA PRO A 279 13.56 15.29 14.21
C PRO A 279 13.14 16.09 12.98
N MET A 280 11.83 16.36 12.84
CA MET A 280 11.29 17.01 11.64
C MET A 280 11.98 18.34 11.32
N GLU A 281 12.44 18.50 10.07
CA GLU A 281 13.15 19.68 9.59
C GLU A 281 12.26 20.51 8.62
N LEU A 282 11.98 21.76 8.98
CA LEU A 282 11.10 22.64 8.18
C LEU A 282 11.65 22.95 6.78
N ARG A 283 12.97 22.87 6.57
CA ARG A 283 13.60 23.13 5.27
C ARG A 283 13.08 22.21 4.15
N PHE A 284 12.73 20.97 4.50
CA PHE A 284 12.20 19.99 3.54
C PHE A 284 10.72 20.18 3.24
N LEU A 285 10.01 21.07 3.93
CA LEU A 285 8.64 21.46 3.62
C LEU A 285 8.56 22.58 2.57
N ASN A 286 9.69 23.09 2.08
CA ASN A 286 9.72 24.10 1.04
C ASN A 286 9.41 23.46 -0.33
N PRO A 287 8.33 23.82 -1.03
CA PRO A 287 7.91 23.19 -2.28
C PRO A 287 8.85 23.40 -3.46
N TRP A 288 9.81 24.32 -3.34
CA TRP A 288 10.80 24.64 -4.38
C TRP A 288 12.15 23.97 -4.14
N THR A 289 12.28 23.20 -3.08
CA THR A 289 13.54 22.54 -2.72
C THR A 289 13.76 21.31 -3.57
N ILE A 290 14.94 21.18 -4.16
CA ILE A 290 15.42 19.94 -4.75
C ILE A 290 16.10 19.15 -3.63
N PHE A 291 15.49 18.07 -3.17
CA PHE A 291 15.92 17.34 -1.99
C PHE A 291 17.31 16.74 -2.15
N HIS A 292 17.63 16.21 -3.31
CA HIS A 292 18.96 15.67 -3.58
C HIS A 292 20.08 16.73 -3.41
N GLY A 293 19.79 17.98 -3.78
CA GLY A 293 20.71 19.10 -3.57
C GLY A 293 20.78 19.61 -2.13
N MET A 294 19.75 19.34 -1.31
CA MET A 294 19.68 19.79 0.08
C MET A 294 20.43 18.89 1.06
N SER A 295 20.62 17.62 0.74
CA SER A 295 21.32 16.69 1.61
C SER A 295 22.75 17.16 1.96
N PRO A 296 23.60 17.55 0.99
CA PRO A 296 24.91 18.10 1.30
C PRO A 296 24.87 19.39 2.14
N TRP A 297 23.88 20.26 1.88
CA TRP A 297 23.74 21.51 2.63
C TRP A 297 23.37 21.28 4.09
N ARG A 298 22.58 20.26 4.35
CA ARG A 298 22.24 19.82 5.71
C ARG A 298 23.52 19.45 6.48
N ASP A 299 24.46 18.79 5.83
CA ASP A 299 25.71 18.35 6.46
C ASP A 299 26.61 19.54 6.79
N TYR A 300 26.66 20.59 5.96
CA TYR A 300 27.39 21.83 6.26
C TYR A 300 26.80 22.64 7.43
N ASP A 301 25.50 22.50 7.70
CA ASP A 301 24.80 23.21 8.77
C ASP A 301 24.95 22.51 10.14
N ARG A 302 25.51 21.31 10.16
CA ARG A 302 25.68 20.55 11.40
C ARG A 302 26.82 21.10 12.23
N THR A 303 26.60 21.11 13.55
CA THR A 303 27.62 21.54 14.52
C THR A 303 28.43 20.37 15.07
N ASP A 304 27.97 19.15 14.88
CA ASP A 304 28.58 17.87 15.24
C ASP A 304 29.39 17.34 14.06
N VAL A 305 30.60 17.85 13.93
CA VAL A 305 31.50 17.49 12.82
C VAL A 305 31.93 16.02 12.96
N GLY A 306 31.60 15.21 11.97
CA GLY A 306 32.02 13.81 11.87
C GLY A 306 30.90 12.77 11.99
N GLU A 307 29.67 13.18 12.27
CA GLU A 307 28.53 12.26 12.16
C GLU A 307 28.00 12.17 10.72
N GLU A 308 27.61 10.97 10.32
CA GLU A 308 27.06 10.71 8.99
C GLU A 308 25.71 11.41 8.80
N SER A 309 25.43 11.78 7.55
CA SER A 309 24.15 12.36 7.14
C SER A 309 23.08 11.30 7.01
N HIS A 310 22.44 10.88 8.03
CA HIS A 310 21.42 9.82 8.05
C HIS A 310 20.23 10.10 7.09
N THR A 311 20.53 10.14 5.79
CA THR A 311 19.57 10.47 4.73
C THR A 311 19.59 9.43 3.61
N CYS A 312 18.44 9.26 2.96
CA CYS A 312 18.29 8.43 1.76
C CYS A 312 17.48 9.19 0.70
N ALA A 313 18.13 9.55 -0.40
CA ALA A 313 17.43 10.12 -1.55
C ALA A 313 16.60 9.05 -2.26
N TYR A 314 15.48 9.45 -2.84
CA TYR A 314 14.58 8.56 -3.54
C TYR A 314 13.92 9.24 -4.74
N LEU A 315 13.98 8.60 -5.90
CA LEU A 315 13.33 9.06 -7.12
C LEU A 315 12.32 8.02 -7.60
N GLY A 316 11.12 8.45 -7.95
CA GLY A 316 10.09 7.64 -8.56
C GLY A 316 9.61 8.23 -9.88
N LEU A 317 9.41 7.40 -10.89
CA LEU A 317 8.80 7.79 -12.15
C LEU A 317 7.64 6.83 -12.47
N LYS A 318 6.56 7.35 -13.06
CA LYS A 318 5.44 6.55 -13.56
C LYS A 318 5.01 7.08 -14.92
N VAL A 319 4.72 6.17 -15.82
CA VAL A 319 4.02 6.41 -17.06
C VAL A 319 2.80 5.51 -17.15
N SER A 320 1.65 6.06 -17.54
CA SER A 320 0.47 5.28 -17.90
C SER A 320 0.00 5.72 -19.29
N TYR A 321 -0.43 4.76 -20.11
CA TYR A 321 -0.80 4.99 -21.50
C TYR A 321 -2.01 4.14 -21.92
N ALA A 322 -3.03 4.76 -22.47
CA ALA A 322 -4.17 4.11 -23.12
C ALA A 322 -4.04 4.16 -24.65
N PRO A 323 -3.36 3.17 -25.29
CA PRO A 323 -3.16 3.16 -26.74
C PRO A 323 -4.47 3.06 -27.51
N VAL A 324 -5.40 2.30 -26.98
CA VAL A 324 -6.74 2.07 -27.51
C VAL A 324 -7.73 1.95 -26.34
N ARG A 325 -9.03 2.03 -26.63
CA ARG A 325 -10.05 1.68 -25.65
C ARG A 325 -9.83 0.27 -25.11
N ARG A 326 -10.11 0.06 -23.84
CA ARG A 326 -10.05 -1.24 -23.13
C ARG A 326 -8.64 -1.78 -22.94
N LEU A 327 -7.60 -0.96 -23.08
CA LEU A 327 -6.22 -1.34 -22.81
C LEU A 327 -5.46 -0.19 -22.17
N ARG A 328 -4.92 -0.45 -20.97
CA ARG A 328 -3.97 0.40 -20.26
C ARG A 328 -2.61 -0.29 -20.22
N LEU A 329 -1.56 0.42 -20.58
CA LEU A 329 -0.17 0.07 -20.37
C LEU A 329 0.41 1.00 -19.32
N TYR A 330 1.29 0.49 -18.48
CA TYR A 330 1.98 1.33 -17.51
C TYR A 330 3.38 0.83 -17.23
N GLY A 331 4.22 1.74 -16.76
CA GLY A 331 5.55 1.44 -16.26
C GLY A 331 5.90 2.33 -15.09
N GLN A 332 6.67 1.79 -14.16
CA GLN A 332 7.21 2.52 -13.03
C GLN A 332 8.71 2.25 -12.88
N PHE A 333 9.39 3.23 -12.33
CA PHE A 333 10.81 3.19 -12.00
C PHE A 333 11.01 3.79 -10.62
N ALA A 334 11.86 3.15 -9.82
CA ALA A 334 12.29 3.69 -8.54
C ALA A 334 13.80 3.59 -8.39
N MET A 335 14.39 4.54 -7.69
CA MET A 335 15.83 4.63 -7.48
C MET A 335 16.13 5.21 -6.11
N THR A 336 16.94 4.50 -5.32
CA THR A 336 17.52 5.03 -4.08
C THR A 336 18.96 5.49 -4.26
N GLN A 337 19.70 4.85 -5.16
CA GLN A 337 21.09 5.18 -5.43
C GLN A 337 21.43 4.89 -6.89
N PHE A 338 22.18 5.77 -7.52
CA PHE A 338 22.77 5.54 -8.82
C PHE A 338 24.13 6.23 -8.92
N GLN A 339 25.15 5.46 -9.21
CA GLN A 339 26.49 5.99 -9.44
C GLN A 339 26.90 5.85 -10.90
N THR A 340 27.24 6.96 -11.48
CA THR A 340 27.74 7.04 -12.85
C THR A 340 29.15 6.44 -12.96
N SER A 341 29.54 6.06 -14.17
CA SER A 341 30.92 5.62 -14.43
C SER A 341 31.95 6.70 -14.08
N TYR A 342 31.56 7.98 -14.19
CA TYR A 342 32.43 9.10 -13.81
C TYR A 342 32.68 9.11 -12.30
N GLU A 343 31.65 8.98 -11.47
CA GLU A 343 31.75 8.95 -10.01
C GLU A 343 32.57 7.76 -9.56
N ARG A 344 32.30 6.58 -10.07
CA ARG A 344 33.05 5.36 -9.75
C ARG A 344 34.54 5.45 -10.08
N ASN A 345 34.91 6.16 -11.15
CA ASN A 345 36.30 6.31 -11.57
C ASN A 345 37.04 7.41 -10.82
N ASN A 346 36.36 8.49 -10.46
CA ASN A 346 36.98 9.66 -9.84
C ASN A 346 36.86 9.70 -8.32
N TYR A 347 35.83 9.03 -7.77
CA TYR A 347 35.56 8.97 -6.33
C TYR A 347 35.38 7.50 -5.89
N PRO A 348 36.41 6.66 -6.10
CA PRO A 348 36.26 5.22 -5.84
C PRO A 348 36.05 4.86 -4.36
N ASN A 349 36.37 5.76 -3.43
CA ASN A 349 36.20 5.59 -2.00
C ASN A 349 34.74 5.87 -1.54
N ASP A 350 33.96 6.63 -2.34
CA ASP A 350 32.59 6.99 -2.05
C ASP A 350 31.61 6.13 -2.86
N THR A 351 32.07 4.97 -3.31
CA THR A 351 31.31 4.11 -4.20
C THR A 351 30.28 3.28 -3.42
N THR A 352 29.00 3.51 -3.70
CA THR A 352 27.87 2.75 -3.14
C THR A 352 27.19 1.90 -4.22
N PRO A 353 26.60 0.77 -3.88
CA PRO A 353 25.84 -0.04 -4.85
C PRO A 353 24.65 0.72 -5.43
N ASN A 354 24.32 0.47 -6.70
CA ASN A 354 23.12 1.00 -7.30
C ASN A 354 21.86 0.32 -6.70
N GLY A 355 20.81 1.10 -6.49
CA GLY A 355 19.50 0.63 -6.03
C GLY A 355 18.41 1.07 -7.00
N LEU A 356 18.03 0.19 -7.94
CA LEU A 356 17.05 0.45 -8.97
C LEU A 356 15.93 -0.57 -8.93
N ALA A 357 14.69 -0.14 -9.23
CA ALA A 357 13.55 -1.01 -9.44
C ALA A 357 12.77 -0.60 -10.70
N PHE A 358 12.22 -1.59 -11.38
CA PHE A 358 11.41 -1.43 -12.58
C PHE A 358 10.14 -2.28 -12.47
N GLN A 359 9.04 -1.73 -12.94
CA GLN A 359 7.76 -2.41 -13.02
C GLN A 359 7.07 -2.04 -14.31
N ALA A 360 6.47 -3.01 -14.98
CA ALA A 360 5.68 -2.77 -16.18
C ALA A 360 4.49 -3.72 -16.24
N GLY A 361 3.35 -3.21 -16.70
CA GLY A 361 2.13 -4.01 -16.81
C GLY A 361 1.21 -3.56 -17.92
N ALA A 362 0.28 -4.46 -18.23
CA ALA A 362 -0.82 -4.25 -19.16
C ALA A 362 -2.11 -4.74 -18.52
N GLU A 363 -3.14 -3.92 -18.59
CA GLU A 363 -4.46 -4.18 -18.00
C GLU A 363 -5.54 -3.94 -19.05
N SER A 364 -6.50 -4.84 -19.10
CA SER A 364 -7.61 -4.79 -20.06
C SER A 364 -8.94 -5.13 -19.41
N PHE A 365 -9.97 -4.34 -19.69
CA PHE A 365 -11.36 -4.59 -19.34
C PHE A 365 -12.20 -4.70 -20.62
N ILE A 366 -12.73 -5.88 -20.87
CA ILE A 366 -13.51 -6.17 -22.09
C ILE A 366 -14.96 -6.44 -21.65
N PRO A 367 -15.90 -5.50 -21.90
CA PRO A 367 -17.30 -5.70 -21.57
C PRO A 367 -17.87 -6.89 -22.34
N TYR A 368 -18.65 -7.72 -21.64
CA TYR A 368 -19.37 -8.83 -22.20
C TYR A 368 -20.67 -9.02 -21.40
N GLU A 369 -21.81 -9.00 -22.05
CA GLU A 369 -23.15 -9.03 -21.43
C GLU A 369 -23.29 -7.99 -20.31
N GLU A 370 -23.64 -8.40 -19.09
CA GLU A 370 -23.79 -7.54 -17.91
C GLU A 370 -22.49 -7.34 -17.11
N GLY A 371 -21.42 -7.98 -17.55
CA GLY A 371 -20.12 -7.98 -16.88
C GLY A 371 -18.98 -7.61 -17.81
N TYR A 372 -17.77 -7.87 -17.35
CA TYR A 372 -16.55 -7.70 -18.14
C TYR A 372 -15.50 -8.74 -17.81
N PHE A 373 -14.74 -9.12 -18.82
CA PHE A 373 -13.48 -9.84 -18.63
C PHE A 373 -12.41 -8.84 -18.21
N HIS A 374 -11.74 -9.15 -17.11
CA HIS A 374 -10.57 -8.43 -16.63
C HIS A 374 -9.33 -9.27 -16.84
N SER A 375 -8.31 -8.71 -17.47
CA SER A 375 -7.01 -9.35 -17.68
C SER A 375 -5.92 -8.38 -17.29
N TRP A 376 -4.99 -8.83 -16.47
CA TRP A 376 -3.89 -8.04 -15.98
C TRP A 376 -2.60 -8.87 -15.96
N ILE A 377 -1.54 -8.35 -16.55
CA ILE A 377 -0.20 -8.94 -16.52
C ILE A 377 0.79 -7.88 -16.05
N GLU A 378 1.69 -8.27 -15.16
CA GLU A 378 2.70 -7.37 -14.61
C GLU A 378 3.99 -8.11 -14.36
N GLY A 379 5.11 -7.42 -14.58
CA GLY A 379 6.46 -7.85 -14.22
C GLY A 379 7.16 -6.81 -13.35
N VAL A 380 7.93 -7.27 -12.39
CA VAL A 380 8.71 -6.46 -11.43
C VAL A 380 10.14 -6.96 -11.41
N TYR A 381 11.08 -6.02 -11.36
CA TYR A 381 12.50 -6.27 -11.17
C TYR A 381 13.04 -5.30 -10.12
N THR A 382 13.64 -5.81 -9.07
CA THR A 382 14.26 -5.02 -8.00
C THR A 382 15.71 -5.44 -7.81
N GLN A 383 16.63 -4.47 -7.78
CA GLN A 383 18.03 -4.74 -7.51
C GLN A 383 18.27 -5.03 -6.02
N PRO A 384 19.42 -5.69 -5.66
CA PRO A 384 19.72 -6.08 -4.28
C PRO A 384 19.74 -4.91 -3.28
N TYR A 385 20.06 -3.71 -3.71
CA TYR A 385 20.21 -2.54 -2.83
C TYR A 385 19.11 -1.48 -2.99
N ILE A 386 18.04 -1.77 -3.73
CA ILE A 386 16.89 -0.87 -3.75
C ILE A 386 16.28 -0.76 -2.34
N TYR A 387 15.86 0.44 -1.95
CA TYR A 387 15.30 0.77 -0.64
C TYR A 387 16.28 0.71 0.53
N ILE A 388 17.49 0.22 0.36
CA ILE A 388 18.48 -0.08 1.40
C ILE A 388 19.53 1.01 1.48
N LYS A 389 19.90 1.35 2.71
CA LYS A 389 21.07 2.13 3.10
C LYS A 389 21.84 1.40 4.20
N GLU A 390 22.85 2.03 4.79
CA GLU A 390 23.73 1.45 5.81
C GLU A 390 22.98 0.95 7.06
N SER A 391 21.79 1.50 7.32
CA SER A 391 20.99 1.13 8.49
C SER A 391 19.51 1.05 8.12
N PRO A 392 18.71 0.19 8.76
CA PRO A 392 17.26 0.20 8.65
C PRO A 392 16.66 1.57 8.97
N ASN A 393 17.27 2.32 9.87
CA ASN A 393 16.79 3.63 10.32
C ASN A 393 16.72 4.66 9.18
N TRP A 394 17.64 4.61 8.22
CA TRP A 394 17.60 5.48 7.03
C TRP A 394 17.48 4.72 5.72
N SER A 395 17.03 3.46 5.77
CA SER A 395 16.50 2.73 4.61
C SER A 395 15.02 3.03 4.38
N MET A 396 14.56 2.91 3.14
CA MET A 396 13.16 3.16 2.75
C MET A 396 12.23 2.00 3.17
N VAL A 397 12.22 1.71 4.46
CA VAL A 397 11.49 0.63 5.10
C VAL A 397 10.90 1.14 6.41
N ARG A 398 9.69 0.73 6.73
CA ARG A 398 9.11 0.88 8.07
C ARG A 398 9.38 -0.38 8.86
N THR A 399 9.76 -0.21 10.11
CA THR A 399 10.07 -1.33 11.00
C THR A 399 9.18 -1.22 12.23
N TYR A 400 8.54 -2.31 12.62
CA TYR A 400 7.78 -2.36 13.85
C TYR A 400 7.81 -3.77 14.43
N SER A 401 7.50 -3.89 15.73
CA SER A 401 7.34 -5.18 16.38
C SER A 401 5.87 -5.47 16.60
N GLU A 402 5.46 -6.66 16.28
CA GLU A 402 4.21 -7.20 16.74
C GLU A 402 4.43 -7.92 18.06
N ASN A 403 3.74 -7.49 19.12
CA ASN A 403 3.75 -8.19 20.40
C ASN A 403 2.97 -9.49 20.24
N MET A 404 3.68 -10.57 19.96
CA MET A 404 3.13 -11.92 19.84
C MET A 404 3.06 -12.61 21.20
N GLY A 405 2.60 -11.91 22.26
CA GLY A 405 2.54 -12.41 23.62
C GLY A 405 3.82 -12.13 24.44
N PRO A 406 3.93 -12.63 25.67
CA PRO A 406 4.92 -12.16 26.64
C PRO A 406 6.39 -12.53 26.32
N MET A 407 6.69 -13.20 25.22
CA MET A 407 8.01 -13.78 24.97
C MET A 407 8.61 -13.62 23.58
N LYS A 408 7.92 -13.02 22.61
CA LYS A 408 8.49 -12.82 21.26
C LYS A 408 8.05 -11.49 20.67
N ASN A 409 9.01 -10.62 20.45
CA ASN A 409 8.89 -9.44 19.59
C ASN A 409 9.51 -9.81 18.24
N ASP A 410 8.71 -10.30 17.32
CA ASP A 410 9.19 -10.52 15.95
C ASP A 410 9.15 -9.18 15.20
N PRO A 411 10.25 -8.75 14.59
CA PRO A 411 10.28 -7.52 13.80
C PRO A 411 9.58 -7.72 12.46
N PHE A 412 8.76 -6.76 12.08
CA PHE A 412 8.15 -6.67 10.76
C PHE A 412 8.77 -5.54 9.96
N TYR A 413 8.92 -5.78 8.67
CA TYR A 413 9.47 -4.82 7.72
C TYR A 413 8.44 -4.56 6.62
N GLU A 414 8.13 -3.30 6.40
CA GLU A 414 7.31 -2.84 5.30
C GLU A 414 8.14 -1.94 4.39
N TRP A 415 8.42 -2.42 3.19
CA TRP A 415 9.11 -1.61 2.18
C TRP A 415 8.20 -0.50 1.68
N ILE A 416 8.77 0.68 1.42
CA ILE A 416 7.98 1.79 0.85
C ILE A 416 7.36 1.42 -0.50
N GLY A 417 8.06 0.63 -1.29
CA GLY A 417 7.62 0.15 -2.60
C GLY A 417 6.93 -1.20 -2.55
N THR A 418 7.19 -2.01 -3.56
CA THR A 418 6.58 -3.34 -3.67
C THR A 418 6.86 -4.20 -2.44
N PRO A 419 5.85 -4.95 -1.94
CA PRO A 419 6.02 -5.86 -0.81
C PRO A 419 7.01 -7.01 -1.09
N PHE A 420 7.39 -7.21 -2.35
CA PHE A 420 8.43 -8.18 -2.70
C PHE A 420 9.81 -7.79 -2.14
N GLY A 421 10.03 -6.50 -1.88
CA GLY A 421 11.30 -5.99 -1.39
C GLY A 421 12.41 -5.98 -2.44
N PRO A 422 13.67 -5.88 -1.99
CA PRO A 422 14.85 -5.89 -2.87
C PRO A 422 15.18 -7.30 -3.38
N ASP A 423 15.99 -7.36 -4.42
CA ASP A 423 16.57 -8.59 -5.00
C ASP A 423 15.55 -9.60 -5.50
N VAL A 424 14.53 -9.14 -6.24
CA VAL A 424 13.43 -9.97 -6.74
C VAL A 424 13.20 -9.75 -8.23
N ILE A 425 12.97 -10.86 -8.95
CA ILE A 425 12.27 -10.86 -10.24
C ILE A 425 10.87 -11.44 -9.99
N GLY A 426 9.85 -10.62 -10.15
CA GLY A 426 8.46 -11.01 -9.94
C GLY A 426 7.62 -10.90 -11.20
N GLY A 427 6.59 -11.71 -11.30
CA GLY A 427 5.58 -11.59 -12.33
C GLY A 427 4.24 -12.15 -11.87
N LYS A 428 3.15 -11.44 -12.17
CA LYS A 428 1.79 -11.89 -11.87
C LYS A 428 0.91 -11.74 -13.10
N ILE A 429 0.08 -12.74 -13.31
CA ILE A 429 -0.98 -12.74 -14.32
C ILE A 429 -2.28 -12.96 -13.58
N SER A 430 -3.30 -12.19 -13.91
CA SER A 430 -4.64 -12.28 -13.35
C SER A 430 -5.65 -12.21 -14.48
N VAL A 431 -6.58 -13.16 -14.54
CA VAL A 431 -7.65 -13.20 -15.54
C VAL A 431 -8.94 -13.58 -14.84
N GLY A 432 -9.97 -12.80 -15.06
CA GLY A 432 -11.25 -13.03 -14.42
C GLY A 432 -12.44 -12.52 -15.21
N TYR A 433 -13.61 -12.82 -14.70
CA TYR A 433 -14.86 -12.26 -15.15
C TYR A 433 -15.65 -11.74 -13.95
N GLU A 434 -16.19 -10.56 -14.09
CA GLU A 434 -16.98 -9.91 -13.04
C GLU A 434 -18.31 -9.40 -13.59
N VAL A 435 -19.37 -9.69 -12.85
CA VAL A 435 -20.67 -9.01 -12.98
C VAL A 435 -20.82 -8.06 -11.79
N PRO A 436 -20.72 -6.75 -11.99
CA PRO A 436 -20.72 -5.77 -10.91
C PRO A 436 -21.88 -5.95 -9.93
N SER A 437 -21.58 -5.90 -8.62
CA SER A 437 -22.53 -6.09 -7.52
C SER A 437 -23.21 -7.47 -7.45
N ARG A 438 -22.71 -8.47 -8.18
CA ARG A 438 -23.30 -9.82 -8.16
C ARG A 438 -22.29 -10.92 -7.86
N TRP A 439 -21.30 -11.10 -8.72
CA TRP A 439 -20.28 -12.11 -8.53
C TRP A 439 -19.03 -11.85 -9.39
N SER A 440 -17.93 -12.39 -8.94
CA SER A 440 -16.70 -12.43 -9.72
C SER A 440 -15.98 -13.77 -9.58
N VAL A 441 -15.21 -14.13 -10.59
CA VAL A 441 -14.24 -15.23 -10.54
C VAL A 441 -12.95 -14.76 -11.17
N ASN A 442 -11.83 -14.95 -10.48
CA ASN A 442 -10.51 -14.54 -10.91
C ASN A 442 -9.50 -15.67 -10.69
N LEU A 443 -8.75 -16.00 -11.72
CA LEU A 443 -7.61 -16.91 -11.66
C LEU A 443 -6.34 -16.09 -11.74
N SER A 444 -5.40 -16.30 -10.83
CA SER A 444 -4.11 -15.64 -10.85
C SER A 444 -2.95 -16.64 -10.71
N TYR A 445 -1.83 -16.28 -11.31
CA TYR A 445 -0.56 -16.96 -11.18
C TYR A 445 0.53 -15.95 -10.82
N LEU A 446 1.25 -16.23 -9.74
CA LEU A 446 2.40 -15.48 -9.27
C LEU A 446 3.66 -16.34 -9.43
N LEU A 447 4.68 -15.77 -10.05
CA LEU A 447 6.06 -16.24 -10.00
C LEU A 447 6.89 -15.19 -9.28
N LYS A 448 7.64 -15.59 -8.24
CA LYS A 448 8.61 -14.75 -7.56
C LYS A 448 9.94 -15.50 -7.47
N VAL A 449 11.01 -14.88 -7.91
CA VAL A 449 12.38 -15.38 -7.90
C VAL A 449 13.18 -14.46 -6.99
N CYS A 450 13.54 -14.92 -5.81
CA CYS A 450 14.15 -14.15 -4.75
C CYS A 450 15.63 -14.47 -4.62
N GLY A 451 16.47 -13.47 -4.54
CA GLY A 451 17.87 -13.60 -4.16
C GLY A 451 18.07 -13.56 -2.63
N GLU A 452 19.31 -13.58 -2.19
CA GLU A 452 19.67 -13.59 -0.76
C GLU A 452 19.33 -12.29 -0.04
N TYR A 453 19.24 -11.18 -0.76
CA TYR A 453 18.94 -9.86 -0.21
C TYR A 453 17.44 -9.55 -0.15
N SER A 454 16.57 -10.51 -0.47
CA SER A 454 15.13 -10.33 -0.33
C SER A 454 14.70 -10.40 1.14
N GLY A 455 13.73 -9.56 1.51
CA GLY A 455 13.13 -9.59 2.84
C GLY A 455 14.08 -9.26 4.00
N ILE A 456 13.80 -9.85 5.15
CA ILE A 456 14.55 -9.64 6.41
C ILE A 456 16.02 -10.05 6.33
N LYS A 457 16.37 -10.95 5.42
CA LYS A 457 17.75 -11.44 5.23
C LYS A 457 18.74 -10.31 4.95
N VAL A 458 18.27 -9.23 4.36
CA VAL A 458 19.08 -8.02 4.11
C VAL A 458 19.63 -7.41 5.40
N PHE A 459 18.83 -7.42 6.47
CA PHE A 459 19.21 -6.78 7.71
C PHE A 459 19.80 -7.77 8.75
N THR A 460 19.61 -9.06 8.56
CA THR A 460 20.04 -10.10 9.51
C THR A 460 20.67 -11.33 8.85
N PRO A 461 21.63 -11.18 7.91
CA PRO A 461 22.12 -12.32 7.14
C PRO A 461 22.88 -13.36 7.98
N GLU A 462 23.58 -12.95 9.06
CA GLU A 462 24.30 -13.87 9.94
C GLU A 462 23.46 -14.43 11.08
N LEU A 463 22.46 -13.68 11.54
CA LEU A 463 21.65 -14.09 12.69
C LEU A 463 20.59 -15.12 12.30
N GLY A 464 20.30 -15.26 11.00
CA GLY A 464 19.31 -16.19 10.51
C GLY A 464 17.89 -15.88 11.02
N TRP A 465 16.98 -16.75 10.69
CA TRP A 465 15.62 -16.70 11.19
C TRP A 465 15.60 -17.10 12.69
N GLY A 466 15.06 -16.20 13.52
CA GLY A 466 14.84 -16.51 14.94
C GLY A 466 16.05 -16.37 15.83
N ALA A 467 17.00 -15.52 15.51
CA ALA A 467 18.02 -15.11 16.47
C ALA A 467 17.33 -14.55 17.72
N GLU A 468 17.57 -15.21 18.85
CA GLU A 468 16.90 -14.91 20.13
C GLU A 468 17.21 -13.51 20.71
N ASP A 469 18.18 -12.80 20.12
CA ASP A 469 18.71 -11.51 20.59
C ASP A 469 18.31 -10.30 19.74
N THR A 470 17.36 -10.40 18.84
CA THR A 470 16.81 -9.21 18.19
C THR A 470 15.98 -8.41 19.18
N THR A 471 16.62 -7.55 19.94
CA THR A 471 15.93 -6.58 20.79
C THR A 471 15.30 -5.52 19.88
N VAL A 472 14.01 -5.63 19.70
CA VAL A 472 13.20 -4.55 19.18
C VAL A 472 13.03 -3.55 20.32
N GLY A 473 13.68 -2.47 20.26
CA GLY A 473 13.55 -1.48 21.30
C GLY A 473 14.33 -0.25 20.95
N ASP A 474 15.60 -0.39 20.80
CA ASP A 474 16.48 0.70 20.41
C ASP A 474 16.99 0.53 18.97
N GLY A 475 16.12 0.17 18.08
CA GLY A 475 16.50 -0.18 16.74
C GLY A 475 16.52 -1.69 16.59
N LEU A 476 15.76 -2.11 15.66
CA LEU A 476 15.81 -3.40 15.10
C LEU A 476 17.24 -3.68 14.75
N VAL A 477 17.72 -4.77 15.25
CA VAL A 477 18.86 -5.42 14.69
C VAL A 477 20.21 -4.83 15.02
N SER A 478 21.06 -5.69 15.50
CA SER A 478 22.51 -5.67 15.36
C SER A 478 23.14 -4.28 15.22
N THR A 479 24.20 -4.08 15.84
CA THR A 479 24.99 -2.85 15.82
C THR A 479 25.13 -2.30 14.39
N ASP A 480 25.25 -0.99 14.23
CA ASP A 480 25.56 -0.35 12.94
C ASP A 480 26.73 -1.02 12.20
N GLU A 481 27.65 -1.64 12.93
CA GLU A 481 28.78 -2.39 12.38
C GLU A 481 28.36 -3.65 11.63
N ASP A 482 27.39 -4.41 12.15
CA ASP A 482 26.89 -5.61 11.46
C ASP A 482 26.09 -5.24 10.21
N MET A 483 25.35 -4.14 10.25
CA MET A 483 24.63 -3.61 9.11
C MET A 483 25.57 -3.12 8.02
N LYS A 484 26.62 -2.39 8.38
CA LYS A 484 27.67 -1.92 7.43
C LYS A 484 28.34 -3.09 6.74
N LYS A 485 28.56 -4.19 7.45
CA LYS A 485 29.18 -5.41 6.90
C LYS A 485 28.36 -6.05 5.79
N TRP A 486 27.03 -5.95 5.84
CA TRP A 486 26.13 -6.68 4.95
C TRP A 486 25.38 -5.82 3.95
N CYS A 487 24.99 -4.62 4.33
CA CYS A 487 24.23 -3.73 3.47
C CYS A 487 25.12 -2.75 2.72
N TYR A 488 26.26 -2.37 3.32
CA TYR A 488 27.19 -1.45 2.72
C TYR A 488 28.62 -1.91 2.92
N PRO A 489 29.46 -1.75 1.91
CA PRO A 489 30.85 -2.12 2.00
C PRO A 489 31.61 -1.15 2.93
N GLU A 490 32.31 -1.70 3.92
CA GLU A 490 33.21 -0.92 4.77
C GLU A 490 34.46 -0.45 4.03
N ASP A 491 34.80 -1.12 2.94
CA ASP A 491 35.96 -0.79 2.15
C ASP A 491 35.66 -0.79 0.64
N GLN A 492 36.57 -0.17 -0.10
CA GLN A 492 36.48 0.01 -1.54
C GLN A 492 36.45 -1.33 -2.33
N ALA A 493 37.04 -2.38 -1.82
CA ALA A 493 37.07 -3.67 -2.49
C ALA A 493 35.69 -4.32 -2.46
N ASN A 494 35.04 -4.31 -1.30
CA ASN A 494 33.69 -4.83 -1.10
C ASN A 494 32.67 -3.99 -1.87
N ALA A 495 32.78 -2.66 -1.86
CA ALA A 495 31.92 -1.78 -2.65
C ALA A 495 31.95 -2.12 -4.14
N LYS A 496 33.12 -2.36 -4.67
CA LYS A 496 33.31 -2.71 -6.07
C LYS A 496 32.74 -4.09 -6.41
N GLU A 497 32.84 -5.04 -5.51
CA GLU A 497 32.25 -6.36 -5.65
C GLU A 497 30.72 -6.27 -5.65
N MET A 498 30.14 -5.61 -4.65
CA MET A 498 28.70 -5.44 -4.49
C MET A 498 28.03 -4.68 -5.64
N GLN A 499 28.73 -3.78 -6.29
CA GLN A 499 28.25 -3.13 -7.51
C GLN A 499 28.06 -4.09 -8.68
N GLY A 500 28.74 -5.22 -8.66
CA GLY A 500 28.61 -6.29 -9.64
C GLY A 500 27.43 -7.23 -9.39
N TYR A 501 26.76 -7.12 -8.24
CA TYR A 501 25.66 -8.01 -7.91
C TYR A 501 24.44 -7.73 -8.80
N SER A 502 23.90 -8.81 -9.34
CA SER A 502 22.70 -8.80 -10.18
C SER A 502 21.59 -9.60 -9.53
N THR A 503 20.36 -9.20 -9.75
CA THR A 503 19.18 -9.92 -9.28
C THR A 503 18.90 -11.15 -10.19
N PRO A 504 18.63 -12.32 -9.60
CA PRO A 504 18.72 -12.65 -8.19
C PRO A 504 20.18 -12.88 -7.78
N HIS A 505 20.60 -12.34 -6.62
CA HIS A 505 21.94 -12.52 -6.10
C HIS A 505 22.00 -13.76 -5.18
N GLY A 506 23.13 -14.47 -5.21
CA GLY A 506 23.39 -15.60 -4.33
C GLY A 506 22.49 -16.81 -4.59
N GLU A 507 22.08 -17.48 -3.54
CA GLU A 507 21.20 -18.66 -3.63
C GLU A 507 19.75 -18.25 -3.89
N THR A 508 19.25 -18.66 -5.03
CA THR A 508 17.94 -18.28 -5.54
C THR A 508 16.82 -19.15 -5.01
N GLU A 509 15.77 -18.53 -4.50
CA GLU A 509 14.50 -19.14 -4.14
C GLU A 509 13.44 -18.88 -5.21
N TYR A 510 12.63 -19.87 -5.54
CA TYR A 510 11.54 -19.77 -6.50
C TYR A 510 10.20 -20.01 -5.81
N ILE A 511 9.28 -19.08 -5.90
CA ILE A 511 7.93 -19.15 -5.36
C ILE A 511 6.95 -19.12 -6.52
N ASN A 512 6.12 -20.16 -6.60
CA ASN A 512 5.05 -20.26 -7.59
C ASN A 512 3.73 -20.43 -6.87
N THR A 513 2.75 -19.57 -7.15
CA THR A 513 1.43 -19.62 -6.53
C THR A 513 0.35 -19.48 -7.58
N VAL A 514 -0.61 -20.40 -7.56
CA VAL A 514 -1.84 -20.34 -8.34
C VAL A 514 -3.00 -20.12 -7.37
N SER A 515 -3.82 -19.11 -7.60
CA SER A 515 -4.99 -18.81 -6.78
C SER A 515 -6.24 -18.64 -7.65
N LEU A 516 -7.34 -19.22 -7.18
CA LEU A 516 -8.67 -19.01 -7.77
C LEU A 516 -9.53 -18.28 -6.74
N ARG A 517 -9.91 -17.04 -7.01
CA ARG A 517 -10.76 -16.23 -6.13
C ARG A 517 -12.15 -16.09 -6.72
N GLY A 518 -13.15 -16.50 -5.95
CA GLY A 518 -14.55 -16.27 -6.25
C GLY A 518 -15.17 -15.32 -5.23
N SER A 519 -15.99 -14.37 -5.69
CA SER A 519 -16.84 -13.56 -4.81
C SER A 519 -18.30 -13.66 -5.23
N TYR A 520 -19.19 -13.60 -4.26
CA TYR A 520 -20.62 -13.59 -4.49
C TYR A 520 -21.32 -12.61 -3.54
N CYS A 521 -22.02 -11.64 -4.12
CA CYS A 521 -22.85 -10.69 -3.40
C CYS A 521 -24.28 -11.23 -3.32
N LEU A 522 -24.71 -11.64 -2.14
CA LEU A 522 -26.09 -12.06 -1.90
C LEU A 522 -27.06 -10.88 -2.08
N ASN A 523 -26.64 -9.73 -1.63
CA ASN A 523 -27.25 -8.41 -1.81
C ASN A 523 -26.17 -7.35 -1.58
N ASP A 524 -26.52 -6.06 -1.59
CA ASP A 524 -25.56 -4.96 -1.43
C ASP A 524 -24.84 -4.96 -0.07
N ASN A 525 -25.39 -5.69 0.90
CA ASN A 525 -24.90 -5.71 2.28
C ASN A 525 -24.09 -6.97 2.62
N VAL A 526 -24.20 -8.06 1.86
CA VAL A 526 -23.59 -9.35 2.21
C VAL A 526 -22.78 -9.88 1.05
N THR A 527 -21.46 -10.02 1.27
CA THR A 527 -20.53 -10.56 0.29
C THR A 527 -19.79 -11.77 0.87
N PHE A 528 -19.70 -12.82 0.09
CA PHE A 528 -18.90 -14.01 0.37
C PHE A 528 -17.70 -14.06 -0.56
N VAL A 529 -16.55 -14.46 -0.05
CA VAL A 529 -15.34 -14.70 -0.84
C VAL A 529 -14.78 -16.07 -0.50
N LEU A 530 -14.35 -16.80 -1.50
CA LEU A 530 -13.64 -18.07 -1.36
C LEU A 530 -12.40 -18.03 -2.26
N GLN A 531 -11.24 -18.35 -1.69
CA GLN A 531 -9.99 -18.39 -2.44
C GLN A 531 -9.17 -19.64 -2.06
N PRO A 532 -9.27 -20.73 -2.82
CA PRO A 532 -8.26 -21.77 -2.81
C PRO A 532 -6.99 -21.31 -3.54
N SER A 533 -5.84 -21.70 -2.98
CA SER A 533 -4.52 -21.42 -3.56
C SER A 533 -3.61 -22.64 -3.41
N VAL A 534 -2.66 -22.78 -4.32
CA VAL A 534 -1.61 -23.82 -4.26
C VAL A 534 -0.28 -23.13 -4.51
N SER A 535 0.69 -23.40 -3.62
CA SER A 535 2.04 -22.84 -3.70
C SER A 535 3.10 -23.92 -3.77
N VAL A 536 4.16 -23.66 -4.55
CA VAL A 536 5.36 -24.47 -4.63
C VAL A 536 6.57 -23.56 -4.45
N TYR A 537 7.30 -23.81 -3.39
CA TYR A 537 8.54 -23.12 -3.05
C TYR A 537 9.73 -24.04 -3.33
N VAL A 538 10.69 -23.57 -4.09
CA VAL A 538 11.92 -24.32 -4.42
C VAL A 538 13.11 -23.57 -3.85
N ASN A 539 14.00 -24.27 -3.19
CA ASN A 539 15.11 -23.71 -2.44
C ASN A 539 14.68 -22.81 -1.27
N HIS A 540 13.49 -23.04 -0.73
CA HIS A 540 12.99 -22.30 0.41
C HIS A 540 13.78 -22.62 1.68
N ARG A 541 14.07 -21.62 2.50
CA ARG A 541 14.72 -21.77 3.80
C ARG A 541 13.70 -21.57 4.88
N VAL A 542 13.38 -22.63 5.58
CA VAL A 542 12.51 -22.60 6.77
C VAL A 542 13.30 -22.14 8.00
N ASP A 543 14.59 -22.45 8.02
CA ASP A 543 15.55 -22.03 9.03
C ASP A 543 16.93 -21.81 8.37
N PRO A 544 17.93 -21.26 9.07
CA PRO A 544 19.27 -20.99 8.50
C PRO A 544 19.98 -22.21 7.90
N TYR A 545 19.60 -23.41 8.34
CA TYR A 545 20.30 -24.66 8.00
C TYR A 545 19.49 -25.56 7.09
N THR A 546 18.16 -25.40 7.05
CA THR A 546 17.26 -26.31 6.32
C THR A 546 16.72 -25.63 5.07
N LYS A 547 17.06 -26.19 3.94
CA LYS A 547 16.65 -25.74 2.62
C LYS A 547 16.01 -26.88 1.86
N GLY A 548 14.89 -26.60 1.18
CA GLY A 548 14.16 -27.66 0.48
C GLY A 548 13.15 -27.17 -0.53
N THR A 549 12.41 -28.13 -1.06
CA THR A 549 11.23 -27.86 -1.88
C THR A 549 9.99 -28.16 -1.05
N TYR A 550 9.14 -27.17 -0.91
CA TYR A 550 7.91 -27.22 -0.12
C TYR A 550 6.71 -26.97 -1.03
N THR A 551 5.65 -27.71 -0.77
CA THR A 551 4.38 -27.56 -1.50
C THR A 551 3.26 -27.53 -0.49
N GLY A 552 2.31 -26.63 -0.70
CA GLY A 552 1.13 -26.55 0.15
C GLY A 552 -0.06 -25.97 -0.60
N TRP A 553 -1.21 -26.19 -0.01
CA TRP A 553 -2.44 -25.52 -0.41
C TRP A 553 -2.99 -24.69 0.75
N GLU A 554 -3.72 -23.67 0.39
CA GLU A 554 -4.43 -22.77 1.29
C GLU A 554 -5.86 -22.60 0.81
N VAL A 555 -6.80 -22.48 1.72
CA VAL A 555 -8.17 -22.08 1.43
C VAL A 555 -8.54 -20.94 2.37
N ALA A 556 -8.84 -19.79 1.80
CA ALA A 556 -9.37 -18.63 2.52
C ALA A 556 -10.87 -18.49 2.23
N PHE A 557 -11.65 -18.30 3.27
CA PHE A 557 -13.07 -17.97 3.21
C PHE A 557 -13.32 -16.69 3.99
N SER A 558 -14.05 -15.75 3.42
CA SER A 558 -14.47 -14.57 4.15
C SER A 558 -15.92 -14.18 3.83
N THR A 559 -16.58 -13.59 4.82
CA THR A 559 -17.92 -13.02 4.69
C THR A 559 -17.88 -11.61 5.26
N ASN A 560 -18.25 -10.64 4.46
CA ASN A 560 -18.45 -9.26 4.91
C ASN A 560 -19.95 -8.96 4.96
N VAL A 561 -20.40 -8.42 6.08
CA VAL A 561 -21.77 -7.97 6.30
C VAL A 561 -21.73 -6.48 6.66
N LYS A 562 -22.26 -5.65 5.78
CA LYS A 562 -22.43 -4.22 6.00
C LYS A 562 -23.82 -3.93 6.54
N PHE A 563 -23.90 -3.14 7.58
CA PHE A 563 -25.17 -2.65 8.09
C PHE A 563 -25.47 -1.31 7.41
N ILE A 564 -25.97 -1.40 6.17
CA ILE A 564 -26.38 -0.26 5.36
C ILE A 564 -27.91 -0.30 5.26
N LYS A 565 -28.54 0.86 5.23
CA LYS A 565 -29.99 0.96 5.09
C LYS A 565 -30.39 1.08 3.61
#